data_4fbb3e1c36f00aa58c020ddfdc2ee18c
#
_entry.id   4fbb3e1c36f00aa58c020ddfdc2ee18c
#
_cell.length_a   1.000
_cell.length_b   1.000
_cell.length_c   1.000
_cell.angle_alpha   90.00
_cell.angle_beta   90.00
_cell.angle_gamma   90.00
#
_symmetry.space_group_name_H-M   'P 1'
#
loop_
_entity.id
_entity.type
_entity.pdbx_description
1 polymer ?
#
loop_
_entity_poly.entity_id
_entity_poly.type
_entity_poly.pdbx_seq_one_letter_code
_entity_poly.pdbx_strand_id
1 'polypeptide(L)'
;KIIPSRKTVYFENIYGDNPDERSQRVLAKADPFTIENLGDIEANIYHLGTLLADDFSLEVIKHLSTKGILSADAQGYLREVRGEQVHAIKKKKKQEALKYIDVLKVNEKEMEVLTGYDDPEKAARQLAEWGVKEVLITLGSLGSLIYAEGEFYRIPAFPPKEVVDATGCGDTYAA
;
A
#
# COMPACT_ATOMS: atom_id res chain seq x y z
N LYS A 1 -2.45 -16.31 13.46
CA LYS A 1 -2.17 -17.53 12.68
C LYS A 1 -0.87 -17.34 11.90
N ILE A 2 0.08 -18.29 11.98
CA ILE A 2 1.30 -18.32 11.18
C ILE A 2 1.03 -19.20 9.96
N ILE A 3 1.28 -18.65 8.76
CA ILE A 3 1.17 -19.39 7.50
C ILE A 3 2.58 -19.71 7.03
N PRO A 4 2.99 -20.98 6.99
CA PRO A 4 4.32 -21.36 6.53
C PRO A 4 4.53 -20.98 5.06
N SER A 5 5.74 -20.55 4.73
CA SER A 5 6.19 -20.26 3.37
C SER A 5 7.58 -20.85 3.16
N ARG A 6 7.89 -21.24 1.91
CA ARG A 6 9.20 -21.80 1.55
C ARG A 6 10.34 -20.81 1.75
N LYS A 7 10.06 -19.53 1.61
CA LYS A 7 11.00 -18.41 1.80
C LYS A 7 10.29 -17.25 2.44
N THR A 8 11.03 -16.35 3.09
CA THR A 8 10.54 -15.03 3.47
C THR A 8 10.86 -14.02 2.36
N VAL A 9 10.12 -12.92 2.32
CA VAL A 9 10.48 -11.82 1.41
C VAL A 9 11.81 -11.21 1.91
N TYR A 10 12.75 -11.07 0.98
CA TYR A 10 14.05 -10.48 1.27
C TYR A 10 14.35 -9.34 0.28
N PHE A 11 14.38 -8.12 0.81
CA PHE A 11 14.75 -6.92 0.07
C PHE A 11 16.21 -6.56 0.33
N GLU A 12 16.92 -6.16 -0.72
CA GLU A 12 18.18 -5.46 -0.65
C GLU A 12 17.95 -4.01 -1.05
N ASN A 13 18.26 -3.09 -0.15
CA ASN A 13 18.22 -1.65 -0.42
C ASN A 13 19.62 -1.18 -0.80
N ILE A 14 19.75 -0.58 -1.96
CA ILE A 14 21.01 -0.02 -2.47
C ILE A 14 20.85 1.49 -2.49
N TYR A 15 21.64 2.17 -1.68
CA TYR A 15 21.68 3.62 -1.59
C TYR A 15 22.79 4.14 -2.50
N GLY A 16 22.50 5.14 -3.31
CA GLY A 16 23.48 5.86 -4.14
C GLY A 16 24.17 6.99 -3.37
N ASP A 17 24.91 7.83 -4.09
CA ASP A 17 25.53 9.03 -3.51
C ASP A 17 24.50 10.05 -3.01
N ASN A 18 23.29 10.03 -3.56
CA ASN A 18 22.14 10.79 -3.07
C ASN A 18 21.33 9.93 -2.09
N PRO A 19 21.22 10.27 -0.79
CA PRO A 19 20.49 9.50 0.22
C PRO A 19 18.98 9.43 -0.06
N ASP A 20 18.43 10.32 -0.90
CA ASP A 20 17.03 10.31 -1.30
C ASP A 20 16.75 9.33 -2.45
N GLU A 21 17.82 8.80 -3.08
CA GLU A 21 17.72 7.82 -4.15
C GLU A 21 18.05 6.42 -3.63
N ARG A 22 17.04 5.57 -3.63
CA ARG A 22 17.15 4.17 -3.23
C ARG A 22 16.66 3.27 -4.35
N SER A 23 17.50 2.36 -4.80
CA SER A 23 17.07 1.22 -5.60
C SER A 23 16.81 0.00 -4.71
N GLN A 24 15.87 -0.85 -5.13
CA GLN A 24 15.53 -2.07 -4.40
C GLN A 24 15.64 -3.29 -5.29
N ARG A 25 16.21 -4.36 -4.73
CA ARG A 25 16.18 -5.71 -5.32
C ARG A 25 15.42 -6.64 -4.40
N VAL A 26 14.72 -7.62 -4.98
CA VAL A 26 14.04 -8.67 -4.25
C VAL A 26 14.79 -9.97 -4.48
N LEU A 27 15.53 -10.41 -3.47
CA LEU A 27 16.37 -11.60 -3.53
C LEU A 27 15.61 -12.90 -3.21
N ALA A 28 14.50 -12.78 -2.49
CA ALA A 28 13.60 -13.89 -2.23
C ALA A 28 12.15 -13.38 -2.10
N LYS A 29 11.19 -14.24 -2.47
CA LYS A 29 9.75 -14.02 -2.30
C LYS A 29 9.16 -15.06 -1.36
N ALA A 30 8.22 -14.64 -0.52
CA ALA A 30 7.32 -15.55 0.17
C ALA A 30 6.29 -16.13 -0.82
N ASP A 31 5.68 -17.24 -0.44
CA ASP A 31 4.53 -17.77 -1.18
C ASP A 31 3.34 -16.81 -0.99
N PRO A 32 2.53 -16.55 -2.05
CA PRO A 32 1.37 -15.67 -1.94
C PRO A 32 0.31 -16.26 -1.01
N PHE A 33 -0.49 -15.39 -0.42
CA PHE A 33 -1.63 -15.80 0.39
C PHE A 33 -2.74 -16.37 -0.50
N THR A 34 -3.39 -17.44 -0.02
CA THR A 34 -4.53 -18.08 -0.68
C THR A 34 -5.78 -18.00 0.18
N ILE A 35 -6.95 -18.22 -0.42
CA ILE A 35 -8.22 -18.28 0.32
C ILE A 35 -8.18 -19.39 1.39
N GLU A 36 -7.54 -20.53 1.10
CA GLU A 36 -7.37 -21.63 2.06
C GLU A 36 -6.54 -21.21 3.28
N ASN A 37 -5.52 -20.37 3.08
CA ASN A 37 -4.72 -19.86 4.17
C ASN A 37 -5.51 -18.92 5.10
N LEU A 38 -6.46 -18.16 4.54
CA LEU A 38 -7.14 -17.05 5.19
C LEU A 38 -8.61 -17.34 5.50
N GLY A 39 -9.19 -18.41 4.93
CA GLY A 39 -10.62 -18.67 4.91
C GLY A 39 -11.29 -18.80 6.28
N ASP A 40 -10.55 -19.22 7.30
CA ASP A 40 -11.00 -19.38 8.69
C ASP A 40 -10.69 -18.16 9.61
N ILE A 41 -10.07 -17.12 9.06
CA ILE A 41 -9.81 -15.90 9.82
C ILE A 41 -11.05 -15.02 9.78
N GLU A 42 -11.55 -14.64 10.96
CA GLU A 42 -12.64 -13.70 11.11
C GLU A 42 -12.14 -12.43 11.81
N ALA A 43 -12.44 -11.29 11.19
CA ALA A 43 -12.10 -9.97 11.70
C ALA A 43 -13.11 -8.93 11.20
N ASN A 44 -13.28 -7.84 11.92
CA ASN A 44 -14.08 -6.71 11.45
C ASN A 44 -13.34 -5.90 10.38
N ILE A 45 -12.00 -5.85 10.47
CA ILE A 45 -11.12 -5.14 9.55
C ILE A 45 -10.00 -6.08 9.13
N TYR A 46 -9.77 -6.17 7.83
CA TYR A 46 -8.63 -6.86 7.23
C TYR A 46 -7.69 -5.81 6.65
N HIS A 47 -6.48 -5.71 7.21
CA HIS A 47 -5.45 -4.82 6.67
C HIS A 47 -4.45 -5.59 5.81
N LEU A 48 -4.32 -5.21 4.54
CA LEU A 48 -3.37 -5.79 3.60
C LEU A 48 -2.08 -4.98 3.60
N GLY A 49 -1.13 -5.35 4.46
CA GLY A 49 0.24 -4.81 4.48
C GLY A 49 1.09 -5.46 3.40
N THR A 50 0.81 -5.15 2.13
CA THR A 50 1.46 -5.78 0.99
C THR A 50 2.92 -5.36 0.86
N LEU A 51 3.81 -6.32 0.60
CA LEU A 51 5.21 -6.09 0.24
C LEU A 51 5.42 -6.14 -1.27
N LEU A 52 4.68 -7.03 -1.94
CA LEU A 52 4.73 -7.25 -3.39
C LEU A 52 3.31 -7.35 -3.96
N ALA A 53 3.18 -7.06 -5.24
CA ALA A 53 1.88 -7.00 -5.92
C ALA A 53 1.18 -8.37 -6.07
N ASP A 54 1.91 -9.45 -5.93
CA ASP A 54 1.40 -10.82 -6.01
C ASP A 54 1.19 -11.47 -4.64
N ASP A 55 1.37 -10.74 -3.53
CA ASP A 55 1.10 -11.26 -2.18
C ASP A 55 -0.38 -11.67 -2.01
N PHE A 56 -1.30 -10.89 -2.57
CA PHE A 56 -2.74 -11.17 -2.56
C PHE A 56 -3.31 -11.12 -3.98
N SER A 57 -3.86 -12.23 -4.44
CA SER A 57 -4.56 -12.28 -5.72
C SER A 57 -5.87 -11.47 -5.66
N LEU A 58 -6.39 -11.07 -6.83
CA LEU A 58 -7.69 -10.41 -6.91
C LEU A 58 -8.83 -11.24 -6.30
N GLU A 59 -8.75 -12.58 -6.41
CA GLU A 59 -9.70 -13.51 -5.78
C GLU A 59 -9.67 -13.41 -4.25
N VAL A 60 -8.47 -13.36 -3.66
CA VAL A 60 -8.30 -13.21 -2.21
C VAL A 60 -8.85 -11.86 -1.76
N ILE A 61 -8.55 -10.77 -2.47
CA ILE A 61 -9.06 -9.42 -2.19
C ILE A 61 -10.60 -9.42 -2.22
N LYS A 62 -11.21 -9.97 -3.28
CA LYS A 62 -12.65 -10.13 -3.40
C LYS A 62 -13.26 -10.95 -2.25
N HIS A 63 -12.62 -12.05 -1.89
CA HIS A 63 -13.06 -12.89 -0.79
C HIS A 63 -13.06 -12.14 0.54
N LEU A 64 -11.95 -11.45 0.88
CA LEU A 64 -11.84 -10.70 2.12
C LEU A 64 -12.81 -9.51 2.20
N SER A 65 -13.05 -8.83 1.08
CA SER A 65 -14.01 -7.71 1.03
C SER A 65 -15.46 -8.11 1.33
N THR A 66 -15.81 -9.40 1.24
CA THR A 66 -17.13 -9.90 1.63
C THR A 66 -17.24 -10.24 3.13
N LYS A 67 -16.10 -10.28 3.83
CA LYS A 67 -16.04 -10.69 5.24
C LYS A 67 -16.00 -9.52 6.22
N GLY A 68 -15.45 -8.37 5.80
CA GLY A 68 -15.32 -7.19 6.65
C GLY A 68 -14.75 -6.00 5.89
N ILE A 69 -14.43 -4.93 6.60
CA ILE A 69 -13.80 -3.75 6.04
C ILE A 69 -12.39 -4.12 5.55
N LEU A 70 -12.07 -3.77 4.31
CA LEU A 70 -10.78 -4.07 3.71
C LEU A 70 -9.94 -2.80 3.60
N SER A 71 -8.85 -2.77 4.36
CA SER A 71 -7.84 -1.72 4.32
C SER A 71 -6.58 -2.21 3.60
N ALA A 72 -5.90 -1.34 2.87
CA ALA A 72 -4.65 -1.69 2.20
C ALA A 72 -3.63 -0.54 2.20
N ASP A 73 -2.34 -0.90 2.34
CA ASP A 73 -1.22 -0.05 1.96
C ASP A 73 -0.88 -0.30 0.48
N ALA A 74 -0.81 0.78 -0.30
CA ALA A 74 -0.54 0.67 -1.73
C ALA A 74 0.90 0.28 -2.07
N GLN A 75 1.84 0.41 -1.15
CA GLN A 75 3.28 0.26 -1.38
C GLN A 75 3.63 -1.04 -2.13
N GLY A 76 3.29 -2.18 -1.55
CA GLY A 76 3.59 -3.48 -2.16
C GLY A 76 2.77 -3.71 -3.42
N TYR A 77 1.52 -3.28 -3.41
CA TYR A 77 0.61 -3.42 -4.54
C TYR A 77 1.11 -2.75 -5.84
N LEU A 78 2.03 -1.79 -5.73
CA LEU A 78 2.66 -1.11 -6.86
C LEU A 78 3.96 -1.76 -7.33
N ARG A 79 4.47 -2.77 -6.63
CA ARG A 79 5.76 -3.40 -6.86
C ARG A 79 5.62 -4.75 -7.55
N GLU A 80 5.84 -4.78 -8.87
CA GLU A 80 6.01 -6.02 -9.64
C GLU A 80 7.49 -6.41 -9.68
N VAL A 81 7.80 -7.66 -9.36
CA VAL A 81 9.18 -8.17 -9.43
C VAL A 81 9.37 -8.91 -10.74
N ARG A 82 10.37 -8.47 -11.52
CA ARG A 82 10.81 -9.14 -12.75
C ARG A 82 12.30 -9.48 -12.63
N GLY A 83 12.59 -10.78 -12.50
CA GLY A 83 13.90 -11.20 -12.03
C GLY A 83 14.09 -10.81 -10.57
N GLU A 84 15.12 -10.02 -10.28
CA GLU A 84 15.37 -9.45 -8.96
C GLU A 84 14.98 -7.96 -8.85
N GLN A 85 14.60 -7.33 -9.98
CA GLN A 85 14.31 -5.90 -10.02
C GLN A 85 12.83 -5.60 -9.74
N VAL A 86 12.60 -4.51 -9.00
CA VAL A 86 11.28 -3.98 -8.72
C VAL A 86 10.86 -3.01 -9.83
N HIS A 87 9.70 -3.25 -10.41
CA HIS A 87 9.10 -2.41 -11.45
C HIS A 87 7.72 -1.93 -11.03
N ALA A 88 7.34 -0.74 -11.49
CA ALA A 88 5.98 -0.25 -11.30
C ALA A 88 4.98 -1.03 -12.19
N ILE A 89 3.86 -1.43 -11.60
CA ILE A 89 2.81 -2.18 -12.32
C ILE A 89 2.01 -1.28 -13.25
N LYS A 90 1.53 -1.83 -14.37
CA LYS A 90 0.66 -1.13 -15.33
C LYS A 90 -0.73 -0.82 -14.76
N LYS A 91 -1.24 0.38 -15.02
CA LYS A 91 -2.44 1.03 -14.48
C LYS A 91 -3.74 0.16 -14.49
N LYS A 92 -4.04 -0.59 -15.55
CA LYS A 92 -5.32 -1.32 -15.68
C LYS A 92 -5.57 -2.43 -14.65
N LYS A 93 -4.53 -3.20 -14.27
CA LYS A 93 -4.68 -4.28 -13.27
C LYS A 93 -4.95 -3.75 -11.84
N LYS A 94 -4.51 -2.53 -11.56
CA LYS A 94 -4.63 -1.88 -10.25
C LYS A 94 -6.05 -1.44 -9.95
N GLN A 95 -6.73 -0.84 -10.94
CA GLN A 95 -8.09 -0.29 -10.76
C GLN A 95 -9.12 -1.35 -10.39
N GLU A 96 -8.95 -2.60 -10.87
CA GLU A 96 -9.93 -3.64 -10.59
C GLU A 96 -9.97 -4.04 -9.12
N ALA A 97 -8.82 -4.09 -8.44
CA ALA A 97 -8.76 -4.44 -7.02
C ALA A 97 -9.22 -3.30 -6.12
N LEU A 98 -8.99 -2.03 -6.53
CA LEU A 98 -9.38 -0.86 -5.74
C LEU A 98 -10.89 -0.79 -5.44
N LYS A 99 -11.72 -1.37 -6.31
CA LYS A 99 -13.18 -1.45 -6.09
C LYS A 99 -13.59 -2.24 -4.84
N TYR A 100 -12.70 -3.05 -4.32
CA TYR A 100 -12.94 -3.93 -3.17
C TYR A 100 -12.24 -3.43 -1.91
N ILE A 101 -11.49 -2.31 -2.01
CA ILE A 101 -10.75 -1.73 -0.89
C ILE A 101 -11.56 -0.57 -0.33
N ASP A 102 -11.93 -0.66 0.94
CA ASP A 102 -12.67 0.39 1.63
C ASP A 102 -11.73 1.54 2.03
N VAL A 103 -10.57 1.23 2.59
CA VAL A 103 -9.59 2.21 3.08
C VAL A 103 -8.26 2.00 2.37
N LEU A 104 -7.78 3.00 1.64
CA LEU A 104 -6.49 2.94 0.94
C LEU A 104 -5.53 3.98 1.50
N LYS A 105 -4.38 3.52 1.99
CA LYS A 105 -3.27 4.39 2.33
C LYS A 105 -2.25 4.43 1.19
N VAL A 106 -1.83 5.64 0.83
CA VAL A 106 -0.78 5.91 -0.17
C VAL A 106 0.15 7.02 0.33
N ASN A 107 1.38 7.06 -0.17
CA ASN A 107 2.22 8.23 -0.07
C ASN A 107 2.18 9.07 -1.37
N GLU A 108 2.87 10.22 -1.41
CA GLU A 108 2.90 11.13 -2.56
C GLU A 108 3.31 10.43 -3.87
N LYS A 109 4.38 9.63 -3.84
CA LYS A 109 4.88 8.90 -5.02
C LYS A 109 3.92 7.81 -5.47
N GLU A 110 3.33 7.11 -4.53
CA GLU A 110 2.36 6.05 -4.79
C GLU A 110 1.07 6.60 -5.39
N MET A 111 0.56 7.72 -4.88
CA MET A 111 -0.64 8.36 -5.43
C MET A 111 -0.40 8.83 -6.87
N GLU A 112 0.77 9.43 -7.15
CA GLU A 112 1.15 9.87 -8.51
C GLU A 112 1.26 8.67 -9.46
N VAL A 113 1.92 7.59 -9.05
CA VAL A 113 2.02 6.36 -9.85
C VAL A 113 0.65 5.73 -10.11
N LEU A 114 -0.27 5.78 -9.14
CA LEU A 114 -1.63 5.24 -9.29
C LEU A 114 -2.48 6.09 -10.22
N THR A 115 -2.56 7.38 -9.95
CA THR A 115 -3.55 8.28 -10.55
C THR A 115 -2.99 9.09 -11.71
N GLY A 116 -1.70 9.40 -11.68
CA GLY A 116 -1.04 10.33 -12.59
C GLY A 116 -1.18 11.79 -12.16
N TYR A 117 -1.70 12.05 -10.96
CA TYR A 117 -1.80 13.38 -10.37
C TYR A 117 -0.74 13.57 -9.30
N ASP A 118 -0.11 14.74 -9.28
CA ASP A 118 0.76 15.25 -8.22
C ASP A 118 -0.02 16.03 -7.15
N ASP A 119 -1.25 16.43 -7.45
CA ASP A 119 -2.17 17.10 -6.53
C ASP A 119 -2.91 16.07 -5.67
N PRO A 120 -2.74 16.08 -4.32
CA PRO A 120 -3.34 15.09 -3.43
C PRO A 120 -4.87 15.09 -3.45
N GLU A 121 -5.52 16.25 -3.60
CA GLU A 121 -6.98 16.31 -3.63
C GLU A 121 -7.55 15.71 -4.91
N LYS A 122 -6.91 15.97 -6.07
CA LYS A 122 -7.29 15.35 -7.35
C LYS A 122 -7.06 13.85 -7.31
N ALA A 123 -5.91 13.42 -6.77
CA ALA A 123 -5.60 12.00 -6.63
C ALA A 123 -6.60 11.28 -5.74
N ALA A 124 -6.96 11.85 -4.58
CA ALA A 124 -7.93 11.27 -3.66
C ALA A 124 -9.31 11.12 -4.30
N ARG A 125 -9.81 12.16 -5.00
CA ARG A 125 -11.08 12.07 -5.73
C ARG A 125 -11.06 10.99 -6.80
N GLN A 126 -9.97 10.87 -7.56
CA GLN A 126 -9.82 9.83 -8.58
C GLN A 126 -9.82 8.42 -7.98
N LEU A 127 -9.16 8.21 -6.83
CA LEU A 127 -9.16 6.93 -6.13
C LEU A 127 -10.56 6.59 -5.61
N ALA A 128 -11.29 7.59 -5.11
CA ALA A 128 -12.68 7.41 -4.69
C ALA A 128 -13.60 7.08 -5.88
N GLU A 129 -13.44 7.71 -7.04
CA GLU A 129 -14.16 7.36 -8.27
C GLU A 129 -13.87 5.91 -8.72
N TRP A 130 -12.72 5.37 -8.38
CA TRP A 130 -12.38 3.96 -8.64
C TRP A 130 -12.94 2.99 -7.59
N GLY A 131 -13.62 3.50 -6.56
CA GLY A 131 -14.40 2.72 -5.60
C GLY A 131 -13.84 2.68 -4.18
N VAL A 132 -12.71 3.33 -3.90
CA VAL A 132 -12.17 3.45 -2.54
C VAL A 132 -13.06 4.39 -1.73
N LYS A 133 -13.47 3.98 -0.52
CA LYS A 133 -14.36 4.80 0.33
C LYS A 133 -13.59 5.87 1.09
N GLU A 134 -12.43 5.51 1.64
CA GLU A 134 -11.56 6.41 2.39
C GLU A 134 -10.14 6.36 1.84
N VAL A 135 -9.58 7.52 1.53
CA VAL A 135 -8.22 7.65 0.99
C VAL A 135 -7.35 8.43 1.98
N LEU A 136 -6.26 7.81 2.40
CA LEU A 136 -5.28 8.39 3.31
C LEU A 136 -3.99 8.66 2.52
N ILE A 137 -3.63 9.93 2.35
CA ILE A 137 -2.41 10.33 1.63
C ILE A 137 -1.41 10.90 2.61
N THR A 138 -0.28 10.22 2.82
CA THR A 138 0.80 10.73 3.66
C THR A 138 1.70 11.66 2.85
N LEU A 139 2.02 12.84 3.41
CA LEU A 139 2.73 13.96 2.78
C LEU A 139 4.04 14.29 3.53
N GLY A 140 4.67 13.28 4.11
CA GLY A 140 5.91 13.44 4.87
C GLY A 140 5.79 14.47 6.00
N SER A 141 6.66 15.47 6.00
CA SER A 141 6.66 16.53 7.02
C SER A 141 5.45 17.47 6.96
N LEU A 142 4.67 17.43 5.89
CA LEU A 142 3.43 18.20 5.77
C LEU A 142 2.22 17.52 6.45
N GLY A 143 2.40 16.29 6.94
CA GLY A 143 1.33 15.54 7.59
C GLY A 143 0.60 14.61 6.64
N SER A 144 -0.72 14.66 6.63
CA SER A 144 -1.53 13.82 5.76
C SER A 144 -2.83 14.50 5.33
N LEU A 145 -3.37 14.02 4.22
CA LEU A 145 -4.70 14.35 3.71
C LEU A 145 -5.57 13.10 3.76
N ILE A 146 -6.73 13.21 4.37
CA ILE A 146 -7.74 12.16 4.38
C ILE A 146 -8.92 12.64 3.54
N TYR A 147 -9.42 11.77 2.66
CA TYR A 147 -10.66 11.99 1.95
C TYR A 147 -11.66 10.91 2.35
N ALA A 148 -12.74 11.30 2.96
CA ALA A 148 -13.81 10.42 3.42
C ALA A 148 -15.16 11.13 3.30
N GLU A 149 -16.22 10.40 2.95
CA GLU A 149 -17.58 10.91 2.85
C GLU A 149 -17.75 12.19 1.97
N GLY A 150 -16.86 12.36 0.99
CA GLY A 150 -16.86 13.51 0.09
C GLY A 150 -16.11 14.75 0.60
N GLU A 151 -15.54 14.69 1.81
CA GLU A 151 -14.85 15.78 2.47
C GLU A 151 -13.36 15.52 2.64
N PHE A 152 -12.58 16.60 2.77
CA PHE A 152 -11.13 16.54 3.01
C PHE A 152 -10.79 16.95 4.43
N TYR A 153 -9.94 16.17 5.06
CA TYR A 153 -9.38 16.43 6.39
C TYR A 153 -7.86 16.50 6.28
N ARG A 154 -7.27 17.64 6.69
CA ARG A 154 -5.82 17.82 6.74
C ARG A 154 -5.33 17.61 8.16
N ILE A 155 -4.44 16.65 8.33
CA ILE A 155 -3.83 16.34 9.62
C ILE A 155 -2.38 16.82 9.60
N PRO A 156 -1.99 17.80 10.41
CA PRO A 156 -0.62 18.28 10.44
C PRO A 156 0.33 17.21 10.99
N ALA A 157 1.57 17.20 10.50
CA ALA A 157 2.60 16.37 11.10
C ALA A 157 2.98 16.90 12.50
N PHE A 158 3.27 15.97 13.40
CA PHE A 158 3.92 16.32 14.65
C PHE A 158 5.44 16.35 14.42
N PRO A 159 6.11 17.52 14.47
CA PRO A 159 7.52 17.62 14.16
C PRO A 159 8.36 16.88 15.21
N PRO A 160 9.22 15.94 14.82
CA PRO A 160 10.14 15.29 15.74
C PRO A 160 11.25 16.29 16.16
N LYS A 161 11.86 16.05 17.31
CA LYS A 161 13.04 16.84 17.73
C LYS A 161 14.22 16.63 16.79
N GLU A 162 14.36 15.41 16.29
CA GLU A 162 15.42 14.98 15.38
C GLU A 162 14.87 13.88 14.49
N VAL A 163 15.22 13.89 13.21
CA VAL A 163 14.92 12.80 12.27
C VAL A 163 16.11 11.88 12.24
N VAL A 164 16.00 10.72 12.87
CA VAL A 164 17.05 9.68 12.89
C VAL A 164 16.85 8.70 11.75
N ASP A 165 15.65 8.14 11.64
CA ASP A 165 15.28 7.18 10.58
C ASP A 165 13.76 7.24 10.37
N ALA A 166 13.34 7.39 9.11
CA ALA A 166 11.93 7.41 8.72
C ALA A 166 11.38 6.03 8.31
N THR A 167 12.20 4.98 8.41
CA THR A 167 11.77 3.61 8.07
C THR A 167 10.64 3.16 8.99
N GLY A 168 9.57 2.63 8.40
CA GLY A 168 8.39 2.15 9.15
C GLY A 168 7.37 3.24 9.55
N CYS A 169 7.65 4.52 9.31
CA CYS A 169 6.65 5.57 9.60
C CYS A 169 5.35 5.37 8.83
N GLY A 170 5.44 4.90 7.56
CA GLY A 170 4.27 4.59 6.75
C GLY A 170 3.46 3.42 7.31
N ASP A 171 4.14 2.37 7.75
CA ASP A 171 3.51 1.19 8.34
C ASP A 171 2.84 1.55 9.68
N THR A 172 3.51 2.35 10.51
CA THR A 172 2.95 2.87 11.77
C THR A 172 1.72 3.75 11.56
N TYR A 173 1.72 4.55 10.49
CA TYR A 173 0.55 5.38 10.14
C TYR A 173 -0.63 4.53 9.69
N ALA A 174 -0.38 3.40 9.06
CA ALA A 174 -1.41 2.49 8.54
C ALA A 174 -2.01 1.57 9.62
N ALA A 175 -1.35 1.39 10.75
CA ALA A 175 -1.78 0.53 11.86
C ALA A 175 -2.81 1.23 12.74
#